data_35c00696dac651c2c7271e414404732a
#
_entry.id   35c00696dac651c2c7271e414404732a
#
_cell.length_a   1.000
_cell.length_b   1.000
_cell.length_c   1.000
_cell.angle_alpha   90.00
_cell.angle_beta   90.00
_cell.angle_gamma   90.00
#
_symmetry.space_group_name_H-M   'P 1'
#
loop_
_entity.id
_entity.type
_entity.pdbx_description
1 polymer ?
#
loop_
_entity_poly.entity_id
_entity_poly.type
_entity_poly.pdbx_seq_one_letter_code
_entity_poly.pdbx_strand_id
1 'polypeptide(L)'
;MVRLMAALATALVWTALAVAPAAAADKVVLMLNWYVYGEHAPFYYGKAKGIYAAENIDLEIQEGRGSAATTQAVAAKTADFGYVDVPTMMRAAIKGAPVIATGVLLQTSPMSVMGLVEKNIKKPQDIKGKTVAITPADSMTQIWPLFLKKTGLKESDFNTVAGDGQTKLNAVINGQADLLLGYVMDQSMKIKDATGKEVYPIKFADYGINMVSSGMVANTDYVKANADLVKRFMSATTKAVEAAEKDPKGAAQSILDANPKGGKIDTLTQGFELTIPLYRTAETKARRPFQVTDQNMTDSVNLMVEYGGLDAKAKDNPKAFYTNEYLPK
;
A
#
# COMPACT_ATOMS: atom_id res chain seq x y z
N MET A 1 52.77 56.49 -52.28
CA MET A 1 52.87 55.43 -51.25
C MET A 1 51.57 55.40 -50.52
N VAL A 2 50.67 54.48 -50.88
CA VAL A 2 49.34 54.33 -50.28
C VAL A 2 49.39 53.04 -49.44
N ARG A 3 49.16 53.14 -48.10
CA ARG A 3 49.05 52.00 -47.21
C ARG A 3 47.59 51.66 -47.07
N LEU A 4 47.21 50.53 -47.56
CA LEU A 4 45.91 49.85 -47.29
C LEU A 4 45.91 49.37 -45.81
N MET A 5 44.93 49.81 -45.04
CA MET A 5 44.59 49.21 -43.76
C MET A 5 43.37 48.31 -43.99
N ALA A 6 43.58 47.02 -43.89
CA ALA A 6 42.46 46.03 -43.85
C ALA A 6 41.92 45.91 -42.44
N ALA A 7 40.68 46.25 -42.23
CA ALA A 7 39.95 46.03 -40.97
C ALA A 7 39.32 44.64 -40.99
N LEU A 8 39.79 43.71 -40.13
CA LEU A 8 39.09 42.43 -39.84
C LEU A 8 37.95 42.72 -38.85
N ALA A 9 36.73 42.59 -39.33
CA ALA A 9 35.54 42.58 -38.49
C ALA A 9 35.29 41.13 -38.01
N THR A 10 35.58 40.83 -36.75
CA THR A 10 35.29 39.53 -36.12
C THR A 10 33.83 39.58 -35.63
N ALA A 11 32.92 38.90 -36.33
CA ALA A 11 31.55 38.73 -35.93
C ALA A 11 31.48 37.64 -34.81
N LEU A 12 31.26 38.06 -33.56
CA LEU A 12 30.90 37.17 -32.44
C LEU A 12 29.45 36.74 -32.62
N VAL A 13 29.23 35.53 -33.08
CA VAL A 13 27.88 34.89 -33.05
C VAL A 13 27.62 34.41 -31.62
N TRP A 14 26.82 35.18 -30.87
CA TRP A 14 26.26 34.73 -29.62
C TRP A 14 25.13 33.75 -29.91
N THR A 15 25.38 32.46 -29.81
CA THR A 15 24.32 31.45 -29.71
C THR A 15 23.64 31.58 -28.34
N ALA A 16 22.53 32.30 -28.30
CA ALA A 16 21.64 32.29 -27.15
C ALA A 16 21.03 30.86 -27.06
N LEU A 17 21.59 30.00 -26.19
CA LEU A 17 20.88 28.82 -25.75
C LEU A 17 19.60 29.32 -25.06
N ALA A 18 18.47 29.19 -25.72
CA ALA A 18 17.17 29.37 -25.10
C ALA A 18 17.02 28.27 -24.04
N VAL A 19 17.32 28.62 -22.78
CA VAL A 19 16.95 27.78 -21.63
C VAL A 19 15.43 27.85 -21.58
N ALA A 20 14.77 26.83 -22.11
CA ALA A 20 13.33 26.68 -21.91
C ALA A 20 13.09 26.69 -20.39
N PRO A 21 12.11 27.46 -19.88
CA PRO A 21 11.79 27.41 -18.47
C PRO A 21 11.46 25.97 -18.10
N ALA A 22 12.22 25.41 -17.14
CA ALA A 22 11.89 24.09 -16.62
C ALA A 22 10.45 24.17 -16.09
N ALA A 23 9.54 23.39 -16.67
CA ALA A 23 8.19 23.30 -16.16
C ALA A 23 8.25 22.94 -14.68
N ALA A 24 7.48 23.66 -13.84
CA ALA A 24 7.42 23.32 -12.41
C ALA A 24 6.99 21.86 -12.26
N ALA A 25 7.59 21.15 -11.30
CA ALA A 25 7.23 19.78 -11.04
C ALA A 25 5.76 19.66 -10.63
N ASP A 26 5.09 18.62 -11.10
CA ASP A 26 3.71 18.31 -10.71
C ASP A 26 3.69 17.91 -9.23
N LYS A 27 2.95 18.63 -8.42
CA LYS A 27 2.72 18.23 -7.02
C LYS A 27 1.76 17.07 -6.99
N VAL A 28 2.15 15.98 -6.32
CA VAL A 28 1.35 14.77 -6.17
C VAL A 28 1.28 14.39 -4.70
N VAL A 29 0.05 14.25 -4.18
CA VAL A 29 -0.21 13.78 -2.83
C VAL A 29 -0.53 12.28 -2.85
N LEU A 30 0.32 11.47 -2.22
CA LEU A 30 0.09 10.05 -1.93
C LEU A 30 -0.32 9.89 -0.47
N MET A 31 -1.56 9.47 -0.21
CA MET A 31 -2.00 9.10 1.13
C MET A 31 -1.86 7.60 1.35
N LEU A 32 -1.17 7.21 2.43
CA LEU A 32 -0.97 5.83 2.82
C LEU A 32 -2.25 5.24 3.44
N ASN A 33 -2.31 3.90 3.51
CA ASN A 33 -3.42 3.19 4.16
C ASN A 33 -3.38 3.27 5.69
N TRP A 34 -2.23 3.55 6.27
CA TRP A 34 -1.97 3.49 7.71
C TRP A 34 -0.87 4.45 8.14
N TYR A 35 -0.50 4.44 9.45
CA TYR A 35 0.77 5.04 9.88
C TYR A 35 1.95 4.37 9.15
N VAL A 36 3.10 5.02 9.15
CA VAL A 36 4.27 4.50 8.43
C VAL A 36 4.80 3.22 9.08
N TYR A 37 5.08 2.20 8.26
CA TYR A 37 5.76 0.96 8.60
C TYR A 37 6.50 0.40 7.38
N GLY A 38 7.18 -0.75 7.51
CA GLY A 38 8.10 -1.27 6.50
C GLY A 38 7.52 -1.40 5.09
N GLU A 39 6.24 -1.77 4.93
CA GLU A 39 5.56 -1.87 3.62
C GLU A 39 5.64 -0.57 2.80
N HIS A 40 5.70 0.58 3.46
CA HIS A 40 5.73 1.88 2.80
C HIS A 40 7.13 2.33 2.37
N ALA A 41 8.16 1.59 2.73
CA ALA A 41 9.56 1.94 2.46
C ALA A 41 9.85 2.30 0.98
N PRO A 42 9.29 1.60 -0.03
CA PRO A 42 9.55 1.94 -1.43
C PRO A 42 9.18 3.38 -1.82
N PHE A 43 8.10 3.92 -1.26
CA PHE A 43 7.65 5.27 -1.60
C PHE A 43 8.63 6.34 -1.08
N TYR A 44 9.10 6.18 0.17
CA TYR A 44 10.11 7.03 0.77
C TYR A 44 11.46 6.89 0.07
N TYR A 45 11.84 5.67 -0.26
CA TYR A 45 13.07 5.39 -1.01
C TYR A 45 13.07 6.05 -2.39
N GLY A 46 11.98 5.89 -3.15
CA GLY A 46 11.82 6.52 -4.44
C GLY A 46 11.90 8.05 -4.38
N LYS A 47 11.30 8.65 -3.34
CA LYS A 47 11.41 10.10 -3.10
C LYS A 47 12.85 10.50 -2.76
N ALA A 48 13.49 9.82 -1.82
CA ALA A 48 14.86 10.11 -1.39
C ALA A 48 15.89 9.92 -2.50
N LYS A 49 15.68 8.93 -3.39
CA LYS A 49 16.56 8.66 -4.54
C LYS A 49 16.24 9.53 -5.77
N GLY A 50 15.31 10.46 -5.68
CA GLY A 50 14.94 11.34 -6.79
C GLY A 50 14.21 10.63 -7.94
N ILE A 51 13.68 9.41 -7.74
CA ILE A 51 13.01 8.63 -8.79
C ILE A 51 11.74 9.35 -9.26
N TYR A 52 10.99 9.96 -8.34
CA TYR A 52 9.80 10.77 -8.68
C TYR A 52 10.21 12.10 -9.32
N ALA A 53 11.26 12.74 -8.82
CA ALA A 53 11.76 13.99 -9.38
C ALA A 53 12.25 13.81 -10.83
N ALA A 54 12.84 12.64 -11.17
CA ALA A 54 13.24 12.31 -12.54
C ALA A 54 12.05 12.21 -13.51
N GLU A 55 10.84 11.97 -13.01
CA GLU A 55 9.58 11.99 -13.76
C GLU A 55 8.84 13.34 -13.61
N ASN A 56 9.54 14.40 -13.18
CA ASN A 56 9.00 15.74 -12.94
C ASN A 56 7.82 15.75 -11.94
N ILE A 57 7.93 14.95 -10.85
CA ILE A 57 6.93 14.83 -9.78
C ILE A 57 7.54 15.26 -8.45
N ASP A 58 6.89 16.23 -7.79
CA ASP A 58 7.12 16.59 -6.39
C ASP A 58 6.14 15.80 -5.51
N LEU A 59 6.61 14.69 -4.95
CA LEU A 59 5.78 13.76 -4.18
C LEU A 59 5.66 14.18 -2.72
N GLU A 60 4.43 14.39 -2.26
CA GLU A 60 4.09 14.49 -0.84
C GLU A 60 3.51 13.15 -0.37
N ILE A 61 4.03 12.58 0.73
CA ILE A 61 3.54 11.34 1.33
C ILE A 61 2.86 11.67 2.65
N GLN A 62 1.59 11.30 2.78
CA GLN A 62 0.78 11.51 3.98
C GLN A 62 0.42 10.18 4.63
N GLU A 63 0.46 10.10 5.95
CA GLU A 63 -0.03 8.93 6.70
C GLU A 63 -1.56 8.86 6.63
N GLY A 64 -2.08 7.62 6.59
CA GLY A 64 -3.51 7.34 6.63
C GLY A 64 -3.98 6.83 7.99
N ARG A 65 -5.30 6.66 8.10
CA ARG A 65 -5.96 6.12 9.30
C ARG A 65 -6.87 4.94 8.97
N GLY A 66 -6.49 4.16 7.97
CA GLY A 66 -7.24 3.02 7.45
C GLY A 66 -7.63 3.19 5.99
N SER A 67 -7.63 2.07 5.24
CA SER A 67 -7.89 2.07 3.79
C SER A 67 -9.24 2.69 3.41
N ALA A 68 -10.27 2.60 4.28
CA ALA A 68 -11.55 3.23 4.01
C ALA A 68 -11.44 4.76 4.00
N ALA A 69 -10.75 5.34 4.98
CA ALA A 69 -10.55 6.80 5.06
C ALA A 69 -9.70 7.30 3.88
N THR A 70 -8.63 6.59 3.54
CA THR A 70 -7.78 6.92 2.38
C THR A 70 -8.56 6.82 1.06
N THR A 71 -9.40 5.77 0.90
CA THR A 71 -10.28 5.65 -0.28
C THR A 71 -11.24 6.82 -0.39
N GLN A 72 -11.81 7.29 0.73
CA GLN A 72 -12.67 8.47 0.75
C GLN A 72 -11.92 9.76 0.36
N ALA A 73 -10.70 9.92 0.86
CA ALA A 73 -9.85 11.09 0.50
C ALA A 73 -9.56 11.12 -1.00
N VAL A 74 -9.24 9.97 -1.62
CA VAL A 74 -9.05 9.85 -3.06
C VAL A 74 -10.35 10.11 -3.83
N ALA A 75 -11.48 9.55 -3.38
CA ALA A 75 -12.78 9.80 -4.00
C ALA A 75 -13.14 11.29 -3.98
N ALA A 76 -12.83 11.99 -2.89
CA ALA A 76 -13.05 13.42 -2.71
C ALA A 76 -11.96 14.30 -3.37
N LYS A 77 -10.92 13.71 -3.97
CA LYS A 77 -9.76 14.40 -4.59
C LYS A 77 -8.96 15.26 -3.60
N THR A 78 -8.97 14.92 -2.30
CA THR A 78 -8.10 15.53 -1.29
C THR A 78 -6.72 14.87 -1.23
N ALA A 79 -6.57 13.71 -1.85
CA ALA A 79 -5.33 13.06 -2.22
C ALA A 79 -5.42 12.64 -3.68
N ASP A 80 -4.32 12.72 -4.44
CA ASP A 80 -4.28 12.33 -5.85
C ASP A 80 -4.26 10.81 -5.99
N PHE A 81 -3.45 10.18 -5.13
CA PHE A 81 -3.34 8.72 -5.03
C PHE A 81 -3.51 8.27 -3.59
N GLY A 82 -4.05 7.07 -3.44
CA GLY A 82 -4.10 6.35 -2.17
C GLY A 82 -3.44 5.00 -2.30
N TYR A 83 -2.59 4.65 -1.35
CA TYR A 83 -2.15 3.28 -1.19
C TYR A 83 -3.11 2.59 -0.22
N VAL A 84 -3.95 1.69 -0.71
CA VAL A 84 -5.06 1.11 0.07
C VAL A 84 -5.24 -0.37 -0.18
N ASP A 85 -5.88 -1.06 0.76
CA ASP A 85 -6.40 -2.41 0.57
C ASP A 85 -7.50 -2.39 -0.51
N VAL A 86 -7.26 -3.11 -1.61
CA VAL A 86 -8.12 -3.10 -2.80
C VAL A 86 -9.51 -3.67 -2.51
N PRO A 87 -9.69 -4.76 -1.73
CA PRO A 87 -11.01 -5.21 -1.29
C PRO A 87 -11.82 -4.13 -0.56
N THR A 88 -11.17 -3.31 0.26
CA THR A 88 -11.81 -2.16 0.92
C THR A 88 -12.25 -1.10 -0.10
N MET A 89 -11.41 -0.80 -1.09
CA MET A 89 -11.75 0.11 -2.20
C MET A 89 -12.92 -0.44 -3.02
N MET A 90 -12.95 -1.75 -3.34
CA MET A 90 -14.05 -2.38 -4.07
C MET A 90 -15.41 -2.14 -3.40
N ARG A 91 -15.47 -2.19 -2.05
CA ARG A 91 -16.70 -1.90 -1.29
C ARG A 91 -17.17 -0.46 -1.46
N ALA A 92 -16.26 0.49 -1.57
CA ALA A 92 -16.59 1.88 -1.84
C ALA A 92 -17.02 2.07 -3.30
N ALA A 93 -16.28 1.48 -4.25
CA ALA A 93 -16.56 1.59 -5.68
C ALA A 93 -17.94 1.02 -6.06
N ILE A 94 -18.34 -0.15 -5.54
CA ILE A 94 -19.65 -0.75 -5.80
C ILE A 94 -20.81 0.10 -5.25
N LYS A 95 -20.53 0.95 -4.27
CA LYS A 95 -21.49 1.94 -3.71
C LYS A 95 -21.44 3.27 -4.45
N GLY A 96 -20.72 3.37 -5.56
CA GLY A 96 -20.65 4.54 -6.41
C GLY A 96 -19.50 5.51 -6.13
N ALA A 97 -18.53 5.17 -5.26
CA ALA A 97 -17.33 6.00 -5.12
C ALA A 97 -16.51 5.97 -6.42
N PRO A 98 -16.12 7.13 -6.97
CA PRO A 98 -15.40 7.22 -8.24
C PRO A 98 -13.91 6.88 -8.07
N VAL A 99 -13.59 5.62 -7.75
CA VAL A 99 -12.23 5.15 -7.48
C VAL A 99 -11.90 3.88 -8.26
N ILE A 100 -10.65 3.74 -8.66
CA ILE A 100 -10.11 2.59 -9.38
C ILE A 100 -8.68 2.29 -8.92
N ALA A 101 -8.29 1.02 -8.83
CA ALA A 101 -6.90 0.63 -8.63
C ALA A 101 -6.12 0.79 -9.95
N THR A 102 -5.08 1.61 -9.95
CA THR A 102 -4.15 1.80 -11.07
C THR A 102 -2.99 0.82 -11.07
N GLY A 103 -3.00 -0.11 -10.12
CA GLY A 103 -2.06 -1.21 -9.97
C GLY A 103 -2.18 -1.85 -8.59
N VAL A 104 -1.91 -3.15 -8.48
CA VAL A 104 -2.02 -3.91 -7.23
C VAL A 104 -0.65 -4.44 -6.82
N LEU A 105 -0.11 -3.93 -5.71
CA LEU A 105 1.23 -4.30 -5.25
C LEU A 105 1.22 -5.62 -4.50
N LEU A 106 0.40 -5.74 -3.46
CA LEU A 106 0.27 -6.99 -2.71
C LEU A 106 -0.73 -7.92 -3.40
N GLN A 107 -0.22 -8.95 -4.06
CA GLN A 107 -1.04 -9.91 -4.80
C GLN A 107 -1.42 -11.13 -3.95
N THR A 108 -0.92 -11.20 -2.71
CA THR A 108 -1.32 -12.15 -1.69
C THR A 108 -1.64 -11.42 -0.40
N SER A 109 -2.55 -12.01 0.39
CA SER A 109 -3.07 -11.36 1.60
C SER A 109 -2.08 -11.41 2.77
N PRO A 110 -1.71 -10.28 3.38
CA PRO A 110 -0.93 -10.22 4.61
C PRO A 110 -1.76 -10.39 5.88
N MET A 111 -3.07 -10.53 5.74
CA MET A 111 -4.02 -10.45 6.84
C MET A 111 -3.92 -11.63 7.78
N SER A 112 -3.96 -11.36 9.07
CA SER A 112 -3.93 -12.38 10.12
C SER A 112 -4.63 -11.90 11.39
N VAL A 113 -5.02 -12.85 12.21
CA VAL A 113 -5.26 -12.64 13.64
C VAL A 113 -4.07 -13.20 14.39
N MET A 114 -3.48 -12.42 15.29
CA MET A 114 -2.19 -12.79 15.89
C MET A 114 -2.13 -12.46 17.37
N GLY A 115 -1.33 -13.23 18.10
CA GLY A 115 -1.06 -13.02 19.51
C GLY A 115 0.30 -13.61 19.92
N LEU A 116 0.65 -13.48 21.19
CA LEU A 116 1.90 -14.02 21.70
C LEU A 116 1.89 -15.56 21.65
N VAL A 117 3.01 -16.17 21.26
CA VAL A 117 3.18 -17.63 21.16
C VAL A 117 2.83 -18.33 22.48
N GLU A 118 3.15 -17.73 23.63
CA GLU A 118 2.86 -18.25 24.97
C GLU A 118 1.36 -18.41 25.26
N LYS A 119 0.48 -17.71 24.53
CA LYS A 119 -0.98 -17.85 24.64
C LYS A 119 -1.50 -19.15 24.01
N ASN A 120 -0.65 -19.85 23.25
CA ASN A 120 -0.96 -21.12 22.56
C ASN A 120 -2.22 -21.09 21.69
N ILE A 121 -2.47 -19.95 21.02
CA ILE A 121 -3.59 -19.75 20.08
C ILE A 121 -3.02 -19.92 18.66
N LYS A 122 -3.26 -21.08 18.03
CA LYS A 122 -2.61 -21.48 16.78
C LYS A 122 -3.55 -21.77 15.62
N LYS A 123 -4.85 -21.88 15.87
CA LYS A 123 -5.89 -22.15 14.87
C LYS A 123 -7.16 -21.36 15.21
N PRO A 124 -8.07 -21.15 14.23
CA PRO A 124 -9.27 -20.36 14.43
C PRO A 124 -10.09 -20.75 15.66
N GLN A 125 -10.24 -22.06 15.94
CA GLN A 125 -11.05 -22.55 17.05
C GLN A 125 -10.48 -22.16 18.43
N ASP A 126 -9.18 -21.87 18.51
CA ASP A 126 -8.54 -21.45 19.76
C ASP A 126 -8.88 -20.00 20.13
N ILE A 127 -9.52 -19.24 19.20
CA ILE A 127 -9.99 -17.86 19.42
C ILE A 127 -11.24 -17.83 20.33
N LYS A 128 -11.96 -18.95 20.45
CA LYS A 128 -13.16 -19.02 21.29
C LYS A 128 -12.86 -18.65 22.75
N GLY A 129 -13.69 -17.77 23.31
CA GLY A 129 -13.53 -17.26 24.67
C GLY A 129 -12.38 -16.27 24.88
N LYS A 130 -11.66 -15.88 23.81
CA LYS A 130 -10.55 -14.92 23.88
C LYS A 130 -11.02 -13.49 23.62
N THR A 131 -10.13 -12.54 23.85
CA THR A 131 -10.34 -11.12 23.53
C THR A 131 -9.48 -10.73 22.31
N VAL A 132 -10.14 -10.20 21.28
CA VAL A 132 -9.52 -9.75 20.02
C VAL A 132 -9.56 -8.23 19.94
N ALA A 133 -8.40 -7.60 19.82
CA ALA A 133 -8.30 -6.15 19.62
C ALA A 133 -8.47 -5.80 18.13
N ILE A 134 -9.32 -4.82 17.84
CA ILE A 134 -9.70 -4.39 16.49
C ILE A 134 -9.60 -2.86 16.35
N THR A 135 -9.44 -2.38 15.10
CA THR A 135 -9.65 -0.96 14.77
C THR A 135 -10.88 -0.85 13.89
N PRO A 136 -11.95 -0.15 14.33
CA PRO A 136 -13.14 0.02 13.52
C PRO A 136 -12.83 0.64 12.16
N ALA A 137 -13.48 0.14 11.12
CA ALA A 137 -13.36 0.60 9.74
C ALA A 137 -11.97 0.46 9.08
N ASP A 138 -11.00 -0.21 9.72
CA ASP A 138 -9.78 -0.62 9.02
C ASP A 138 -10.06 -1.78 8.05
N SER A 139 -9.11 -2.10 7.16
CA SER A 139 -9.25 -3.19 6.18
C SER A 139 -9.46 -4.54 6.86
N MET A 140 -8.77 -4.78 7.99
CA MET A 140 -8.86 -6.04 8.72
C MET A 140 -10.27 -6.28 9.25
N THR A 141 -10.86 -5.27 9.90
CA THR A 141 -12.22 -5.36 10.47
C THR A 141 -13.26 -5.56 9.36
N GLN A 142 -13.04 -5.01 8.17
CA GLN A 142 -13.94 -5.21 7.03
C GLN A 142 -13.85 -6.62 6.42
N ILE A 143 -12.71 -7.30 6.52
CA ILE A 143 -12.50 -8.66 6.00
C ILE A 143 -12.73 -9.73 7.10
N TRP A 144 -12.71 -9.35 8.35
CA TRP A 144 -12.90 -10.25 9.50
C TRP A 144 -14.16 -11.13 9.41
N PRO A 145 -15.34 -10.59 9.04
CA PRO A 145 -16.55 -11.42 8.88
C PRO A 145 -16.38 -12.55 7.85
N LEU A 146 -15.57 -12.33 6.81
CA LEU A 146 -15.23 -13.34 5.81
C LEU A 146 -14.43 -14.49 6.46
N PHE A 147 -13.43 -14.16 7.29
CA PHE A 147 -12.65 -15.16 8.02
C PHE A 147 -13.53 -15.96 9.00
N LEU A 148 -14.38 -15.28 9.76
CA LEU A 148 -15.31 -15.94 10.70
C LEU A 148 -16.21 -16.94 9.97
N LYS A 149 -16.86 -16.51 8.87
CA LYS A 149 -17.74 -17.37 8.08
C LYS A 149 -16.99 -18.56 7.49
N LYS A 150 -15.78 -18.35 6.95
CA LYS A 150 -14.95 -19.39 6.34
C LYS A 150 -14.45 -20.43 7.36
N THR A 151 -14.21 -20.02 8.60
CA THR A 151 -13.69 -20.88 9.67
C THR A 151 -14.78 -21.43 10.61
N GLY A 152 -16.04 -21.05 10.38
CA GLY A 152 -17.17 -21.47 11.21
C GLY A 152 -17.24 -20.80 12.58
N LEU A 153 -16.52 -19.69 12.78
CA LEU A 153 -16.60 -18.85 13.97
C LEU A 153 -17.74 -17.85 13.86
N LYS A 154 -18.22 -17.39 15.00
CA LYS A 154 -19.23 -16.32 15.13
C LYS A 154 -18.66 -15.19 15.99
N GLU A 155 -19.18 -13.98 15.82
CA GLU A 155 -18.79 -12.84 16.65
C GLU A 155 -19.06 -13.08 18.16
N SER A 156 -20.06 -13.89 18.48
CA SER A 156 -20.38 -14.31 19.86
C SER A 156 -19.37 -15.29 20.48
N ASP A 157 -18.44 -15.84 19.70
CA ASP A 157 -17.47 -16.83 20.18
C ASP A 157 -16.30 -16.17 20.93
N PHE A 158 -16.12 -14.83 20.86
CA PHE A 158 -15.00 -14.10 21.46
C PHE A 158 -15.43 -12.68 21.88
N ASN A 159 -14.62 -12.03 22.71
CA ASN A 159 -14.81 -10.63 23.08
C ASN A 159 -13.99 -9.71 22.14
N THR A 160 -14.41 -8.45 22.01
CA THR A 160 -13.67 -7.45 21.24
C THR A 160 -13.30 -6.24 22.08
N VAL A 161 -12.10 -5.70 21.86
CA VAL A 161 -11.65 -4.40 22.33
C VAL A 161 -11.37 -3.53 21.11
N ALA A 162 -12.08 -2.40 20.99
CA ALA A 162 -11.98 -1.49 19.87
C ALA A 162 -11.13 -0.27 20.22
N GLY A 163 -10.30 0.17 19.28
CA GLY A 163 -9.47 1.36 19.42
C GLY A 163 -8.77 1.70 18.12
N ASP A 164 -8.01 2.80 18.13
CA ASP A 164 -7.11 3.10 17.01
C ASP A 164 -5.95 2.11 16.93
N GLY A 165 -5.08 2.26 15.93
CA GLY A 165 -3.98 1.32 15.70
C GLY A 165 -3.02 1.20 16.89
N GLN A 166 -2.76 2.28 17.62
CA GLN A 166 -1.90 2.25 18.80
C GLN A 166 -2.60 1.60 19.99
N THR A 167 -3.87 1.93 20.23
CA THR A 167 -4.68 1.32 21.27
C THR A 167 -4.80 -0.20 21.08
N LYS A 168 -5.08 -0.63 19.85
CA LYS A 168 -5.13 -2.05 19.47
C LYS A 168 -3.81 -2.77 19.78
N LEU A 169 -2.69 -2.18 19.40
CA LEU A 169 -1.36 -2.73 19.65
C LEU A 169 -1.06 -2.84 21.15
N ASN A 170 -1.32 -1.76 21.90
CA ASN A 170 -1.10 -1.69 23.35
C ASN A 170 -1.98 -2.69 24.11
N ALA A 171 -3.20 -2.96 23.63
CA ALA A 171 -4.07 -3.94 24.27
C ALA A 171 -3.45 -5.34 24.32
N VAL A 172 -2.74 -5.77 23.27
CA VAL A 172 -2.03 -7.06 23.28
C VAL A 172 -0.72 -6.97 24.08
N ILE A 173 0.05 -5.91 23.92
CA ILE A 173 1.33 -5.73 24.66
C ILE A 173 1.09 -5.74 26.17
N ASN A 174 0.00 -5.10 26.65
CA ASN A 174 -0.33 -5.00 28.07
C ASN A 174 -1.21 -6.15 28.58
N GLY A 175 -1.51 -7.16 27.75
CA GLY A 175 -2.33 -8.31 28.13
C GLY A 175 -3.82 -8.04 28.32
N GLN A 176 -4.33 -6.90 27.86
CA GLN A 176 -5.76 -6.54 27.88
C GLN A 176 -6.54 -7.25 26.76
N ALA A 177 -5.84 -7.68 25.68
CA ALA A 177 -6.36 -8.56 24.66
C ALA A 177 -5.39 -9.74 24.45
N ASP A 178 -5.94 -10.88 24.04
CA ASP A 178 -5.15 -12.07 23.73
C ASP A 178 -4.59 -12.00 22.30
N LEU A 179 -5.32 -11.36 21.40
CA LEU A 179 -5.08 -11.30 19.98
C LEU A 179 -5.38 -9.90 19.44
N LEU A 180 -4.82 -9.60 18.26
CA LEU A 180 -5.29 -8.48 17.44
C LEU A 180 -5.43 -8.88 15.98
N LEU A 181 -6.25 -8.14 15.24
CA LEU A 181 -6.29 -8.17 13.78
C LEU A 181 -5.18 -7.30 13.21
N GLY A 182 -4.38 -7.83 12.28
CA GLY A 182 -3.27 -7.07 11.71
C GLY A 182 -2.59 -7.73 10.53
N TYR A 183 -1.63 -6.99 9.96
CA TYR A 183 -0.76 -7.49 8.90
C TYR A 183 0.48 -8.14 9.51
N VAL A 184 0.86 -9.30 8.97
CA VAL A 184 2.01 -10.07 9.50
C VAL A 184 3.32 -9.28 9.50
N MET A 185 3.51 -8.34 8.57
CA MET A 185 4.72 -7.55 8.44
C MET A 185 4.73 -6.24 9.23
N ASP A 186 3.65 -5.92 9.98
CA ASP A 186 3.57 -4.71 10.82
C ASP A 186 3.41 -5.08 12.30
N GLN A 187 2.20 -5.49 12.72
CA GLN A 187 1.87 -5.63 14.14
C GLN A 187 2.70 -6.73 14.83
N SER A 188 3.01 -7.83 14.13
CA SER A 188 3.86 -8.89 14.71
C SER A 188 5.25 -8.36 15.08
N MET A 189 5.83 -7.55 14.20
CA MET A 189 7.15 -6.95 14.44
C MET A 189 7.12 -5.96 15.60
N LYS A 190 6.09 -5.14 15.68
CA LYS A 190 5.92 -4.16 16.77
C LYS A 190 5.67 -4.80 18.13
N ILE A 191 4.85 -5.87 18.18
CA ILE A 191 4.64 -6.63 19.41
C ILE A 191 5.95 -7.28 19.88
N LYS A 192 6.66 -7.93 18.96
CA LYS A 192 7.96 -8.54 19.25
C LYS A 192 8.96 -7.51 19.75
N ASP A 193 9.05 -6.36 19.10
CA ASP A 193 9.93 -5.27 19.47
C ASP A 193 9.63 -4.68 20.86
N ALA A 194 8.34 -4.56 21.20
CA ALA A 194 7.91 -4.02 22.49
C ALA A 194 8.03 -5.02 23.65
N THR A 195 7.82 -6.31 23.38
CA THR A 195 7.71 -7.34 24.41
C THR A 195 8.92 -8.26 24.51
N GLY A 196 9.77 -8.32 23.48
CA GLY A 196 10.82 -9.34 23.31
C GLY A 196 10.28 -10.74 23.07
N LYS A 197 8.96 -10.91 22.86
CA LYS A 197 8.30 -12.22 22.75
C LYS A 197 7.91 -12.51 21.32
N GLU A 198 7.91 -13.80 20.96
CA GLU A 198 7.49 -14.24 19.63
C GLU A 198 5.97 -14.16 19.47
N VAL A 199 5.55 -13.82 18.24
CA VAL A 199 4.15 -13.68 17.84
C VAL A 199 3.77 -14.80 16.88
N TYR A 200 2.61 -15.40 17.08
CA TYR A 200 2.03 -16.39 16.18
C TYR A 200 0.89 -15.79 15.36
N PRO A 201 1.03 -15.66 14.03
CA PRO A 201 -0.03 -15.21 13.15
C PRO A 201 -0.85 -16.40 12.64
N ILE A 202 -2.16 -16.38 12.82
CA ILE A 202 -3.12 -17.22 12.11
C ILE A 202 -3.45 -16.46 10.83
N LYS A 203 -2.78 -16.82 9.72
CA LYS A 203 -2.93 -16.11 8.44
C LYS A 203 -4.24 -16.46 7.77
N PHE A 204 -4.94 -15.48 7.25
CA PHE A 204 -6.21 -15.69 6.54
C PHE A 204 -6.03 -16.52 5.26
N ALA A 205 -4.88 -16.36 4.59
CA ALA A 205 -4.53 -17.11 3.39
C ALA A 205 -4.51 -18.63 3.62
N ASP A 206 -4.07 -19.09 4.79
CA ASP A 206 -4.00 -20.50 5.15
C ASP A 206 -5.42 -21.15 5.27
N TYR A 207 -6.45 -20.31 5.37
CA TYR A 207 -7.86 -20.72 5.45
C TYR A 207 -8.64 -20.38 4.16
N GLY A 208 -7.94 -20.22 3.05
CA GLY A 208 -8.54 -20.01 1.73
C GLY A 208 -9.02 -18.57 1.49
N ILE A 209 -8.51 -17.60 2.28
CA ILE A 209 -8.76 -16.16 2.08
C ILE A 209 -7.45 -15.54 1.60
N ASN A 210 -7.02 -16.00 0.43
CA ASN A 210 -5.87 -15.45 -0.25
C ASN A 210 -6.36 -14.59 -1.43
N MET A 211 -6.50 -13.31 -1.19
CA MET A 211 -6.94 -12.31 -2.17
C MET A 211 -5.87 -11.25 -2.35
N VAL A 212 -6.00 -10.45 -3.39
CA VAL A 212 -5.21 -9.22 -3.53
C VAL A 212 -5.42 -8.32 -2.30
N SER A 213 -4.41 -7.53 -1.96
CA SER A 213 -4.47 -6.61 -0.84
C SER A 213 -4.06 -5.21 -1.29
N SER A 214 -2.97 -4.63 -0.77
CA SER A 214 -2.63 -3.23 -1.02
C SER A 214 -2.29 -2.92 -2.47
N GLY A 215 -2.82 -1.82 -2.98
CA GLY A 215 -2.57 -1.31 -4.32
C GLY A 215 -2.67 0.21 -4.39
N MET A 216 -2.26 0.77 -5.52
CA MET A 216 -2.35 2.19 -5.81
C MET A 216 -3.73 2.50 -6.39
N VAL A 217 -4.44 3.43 -5.78
CA VAL A 217 -5.81 3.83 -6.14
C VAL A 217 -5.86 5.31 -6.47
N ALA A 218 -6.65 5.66 -7.47
CA ALA A 218 -6.90 7.06 -7.84
C ALA A 218 -8.39 7.28 -8.15
N ASN A 219 -8.81 8.55 -8.18
CA ASN A 219 -10.15 8.92 -8.60
C ASN A 219 -10.30 8.70 -10.12
N THR A 220 -11.40 8.09 -10.57
CA THR A 220 -11.62 7.74 -11.98
C THR A 220 -11.61 8.93 -12.92
N ASP A 221 -12.15 10.09 -12.49
CA ASP A 221 -12.15 11.31 -13.31
C ASP A 221 -10.76 11.95 -13.34
N TYR A 222 -10.04 11.89 -12.21
CA TYR A 222 -8.64 12.35 -12.13
C TYR A 222 -7.75 11.54 -13.09
N VAL A 223 -7.90 10.22 -13.11
CA VAL A 223 -7.14 9.33 -14.02
C VAL A 223 -7.38 9.69 -15.48
N LYS A 224 -8.66 9.93 -15.86
CA LYS A 224 -9.00 10.32 -17.23
C LYS A 224 -8.43 11.70 -17.62
N ALA A 225 -8.53 12.66 -16.70
CA ALA A 225 -8.09 14.03 -16.95
C ALA A 225 -6.56 14.16 -16.96
N ASN A 226 -5.83 13.30 -16.22
CA ASN A 226 -4.38 13.39 -15.98
C ASN A 226 -3.62 12.12 -16.39
N ALA A 227 -4.03 11.47 -17.49
CA ALA A 227 -3.52 10.15 -17.90
C ALA A 227 -1.97 10.09 -18.00
N ASP A 228 -1.34 11.17 -18.49
CA ASP A 228 0.12 11.27 -18.57
C ASP A 228 0.76 11.30 -17.18
N LEU A 229 0.26 12.13 -16.27
CA LEU A 229 0.76 12.22 -14.90
C LEU A 229 0.60 10.87 -14.18
N VAL A 230 -0.54 10.18 -14.37
CA VAL A 230 -0.77 8.84 -13.80
C VAL A 230 0.25 7.84 -14.33
N LYS A 231 0.58 7.85 -15.63
CA LYS A 231 1.62 6.98 -16.21
C LYS A 231 3.00 7.28 -15.62
N ARG A 232 3.38 8.56 -15.53
CA ARG A 232 4.67 8.97 -14.94
C ARG A 232 4.76 8.56 -13.47
N PHE A 233 3.69 8.80 -12.70
CA PHE A 233 3.62 8.42 -11.29
C PHE A 233 3.72 6.90 -11.10
N MET A 234 2.97 6.10 -11.86
CA MET A 234 3.03 4.63 -11.77
C MET A 234 4.37 4.08 -12.27
N SER A 235 4.99 4.71 -13.28
CA SER A 235 6.35 4.39 -13.73
C SER A 235 7.37 4.63 -12.62
N ALA A 236 7.35 5.83 -12.01
CA ALA A 236 8.24 6.16 -10.90
C ALA A 236 8.03 5.23 -9.70
N THR A 237 6.78 4.97 -9.33
CA THR A 237 6.43 4.11 -8.19
C THR A 237 6.88 2.67 -8.43
N THR A 238 6.71 2.14 -9.65
CA THR A 238 7.20 0.80 -10.00
C THR A 238 8.72 0.71 -9.90
N LYS A 239 9.45 1.69 -10.46
CA LYS A 239 10.91 1.78 -10.34
C LYS A 239 11.37 1.91 -8.88
N ALA A 240 10.63 2.66 -8.07
CA ALA A 240 10.92 2.81 -6.63
C ALA A 240 10.79 1.48 -5.88
N VAL A 241 9.73 0.69 -6.16
CA VAL A 241 9.57 -0.65 -5.60
C VAL A 241 10.72 -1.58 -6.04
N GLU A 242 11.02 -1.62 -7.35
CA GLU A 242 12.12 -2.46 -7.89
C GLU A 242 13.50 -2.10 -7.32
N ALA A 243 13.73 -0.82 -7.04
CA ALA A 243 14.97 -0.36 -6.42
C ALA A 243 15.01 -0.70 -4.92
N ALA A 244 13.90 -0.51 -4.20
CA ALA A 244 13.79 -0.83 -2.78
C ALA A 244 13.91 -2.34 -2.50
N GLU A 245 13.37 -3.22 -3.36
CA GLU A 245 13.54 -4.68 -3.25
C GLU A 245 15.03 -5.10 -3.21
N LYS A 246 15.91 -4.33 -3.84
CA LYS A 246 17.35 -4.60 -3.90
C LYS A 246 18.14 -4.02 -2.72
N ASP A 247 17.55 -3.09 -1.99
CA ASP A 247 18.17 -2.40 -0.85
C ASP A 247 17.15 -2.20 0.28
N PRO A 248 16.65 -3.28 0.92
CA PRO A 248 15.62 -3.19 1.96
C PRO A 248 16.02 -2.30 3.13
N LYS A 249 17.28 -2.35 3.55
CA LYS A 249 17.77 -1.53 4.67
C LYS A 249 17.85 -0.05 4.28
N GLY A 250 18.32 0.28 3.10
CA GLY A 250 18.33 1.67 2.61
C GLY A 250 16.91 2.21 2.42
N ALA A 251 15.97 1.36 1.99
CA ALA A 251 14.56 1.74 1.89
C ALA A 251 13.95 2.02 3.27
N ALA A 252 14.21 1.18 4.27
CA ALA A 252 13.81 1.41 5.65
C ALA A 252 14.44 2.68 6.24
N GLN A 253 15.73 2.94 5.94
CA GLN A 253 16.42 4.16 6.37
C GLN A 253 15.76 5.41 5.81
N SER A 254 15.28 5.39 4.56
CA SER A 254 14.59 6.53 3.95
C SER A 254 13.29 6.92 4.69
N ILE A 255 12.64 5.96 5.36
CA ILE A 255 11.53 6.28 6.27
C ILE A 255 12.04 7.10 7.44
N LEU A 256 13.12 6.66 8.10
CA LEU A 256 13.65 7.33 9.29
C LEU A 256 14.22 8.72 8.97
N ASP A 257 14.82 8.89 7.80
CA ASP A 257 15.32 10.19 7.33
C ASP A 257 14.18 11.20 7.15
N ALA A 258 13.01 10.74 6.67
CA ALA A 258 11.82 11.57 6.51
C ALA A 258 10.99 11.70 7.80
N ASN A 259 10.98 10.68 8.64
CA ASN A 259 10.25 10.62 9.90
C ASN A 259 11.08 9.90 10.98
N PRO A 260 11.93 10.64 11.72
CA PRO A 260 12.80 10.06 12.75
C PRO A 260 12.07 9.31 13.87
N LYS A 261 10.75 9.49 14.00
CA LYS A 261 9.89 8.78 14.94
C LYS A 261 9.18 7.58 14.33
N GLY A 262 9.48 7.23 13.08
CA GLY A 262 8.83 6.16 12.31
C GLY A 262 9.06 4.73 12.81
N GLY A 263 9.89 4.52 13.81
CA GLY A 263 10.18 3.21 14.40
C GLY A 263 11.68 2.91 14.50
N LYS A 264 12.03 1.62 14.61
CA LYS A 264 13.42 1.15 14.62
C LYS A 264 13.80 0.64 13.23
N ILE A 265 15.05 0.85 12.84
CA ILE A 265 15.56 0.44 11.53
C ILE A 265 15.37 -1.06 11.27
N ASP A 266 15.67 -1.90 12.28
CA ASP A 266 15.56 -3.35 12.13
C ASP A 266 14.09 -3.79 11.97
N THR A 267 13.16 -3.19 12.72
CA THR A 267 11.72 -3.46 12.64
C THR A 267 11.17 -3.07 11.25
N LEU A 268 11.57 -1.90 10.74
CA LEU A 268 11.16 -1.43 9.41
C LEU A 268 11.75 -2.30 8.30
N THR A 269 13.03 -2.67 8.41
CA THR A 269 13.72 -3.52 7.43
C THR A 269 13.07 -4.90 7.37
N GLN A 270 12.91 -5.57 8.52
CA GLN A 270 12.26 -6.89 8.59
C GLN A 270 10.80 -6.84 8.10
N GLY A 271 10.05 -5.81 8.48
CA GLY A 271 8.69 -5.60 7.97
C GLY A 271 8.65 -5.46 6.45
N PHE A 272 9.60 -4.74 5.86
CA PHE A 272 9.69 -4.62 4.42
C PHE A 272 10.11 -5.94 3.74
N GLU A 273 11.09 -6.64 4.28
CA GLU A 273 11.53 -7.96 3.78
C GLU A 273 10.40 -8.99 3.81
N LEU A 274 9.54 -8.96 4.83
CA LEU A 274 8.32 -9.80 4.90
C LEU A 274 7.25 -9.38 3.89
N THR A 275 7.28 -8.15 3.41
CA THR A 275 6.34 -7.63 2.41
C THR A 275 6.71 -8.05 0.98
N ILE A 276 7.98 -8.10 0.64
CA ILE A 276 8.49 -8.39 -0.72
C ILE A 276 7.89 -9.68 -1.31
N PRO A 277 7.83 -10.82 -0.61
CA PRO A 277 7.24 -12.05 -1.15
C PRO A 277 5.74 -11.92 -1.51
N LEU A 278 5.05 -10.92 -0.98
CA LEU A 278 3.62 -10.70 -1.23
C LEU A 278 3.33 -9.94 -2.54
N TYR A 279 4.36 -9.38 -3.18
CA TYR A 279 4.23 -8.58 -4.40
C TYR A 279 3.84 -9.40 -5.63
N ARG A 280 4.08 -10.71 -5.61
CA ARG A 280 3.90 -11.58 -6.76
C ARG A 280 3.31 -12.92 -6.36
N THR A 281 2.51 -13.50 -7.25
CA THR A 281 2.09 -14.90 -7.22
C THR A 281 2.99 -15.75 -8.12
N ALA A 282 2.79 -17.06 -8.16
CA ALA A 282 3.47 -17.93 -9.11
C ALA A 282 3.25 -17.47 -10.56
N GLU A 283 2.06 -16.98 -10.90
CA GLU A 283 1.66 -16.52 -12.23
C GLU A 283 2.28 -15.15 -12.60
N THR A 284 2.54 -14.31 -11.61
CA THR A 284 3.09 -12.95 -11.82
C THR A 284 4.57 -12.84 -11.46
N LYS A 285 5.24 -13.95 -11.14
CA LYS A 285 6.64 -13.99 -10.71
C LYS A 285 7.60 -13.26 -11.65
N ALA A 286 7.36 -13.34 -12.95
CA ALA A 286 8.17 -12.69 -13.99
C ALA A 286 7.69 -11.28 -14.35
N ARG A 287 6.60 -10.79 -13.74
CA ARG A 287 6.05 -9.47 -14.02
C ARG A 287 6.68 -8.41 -13.13
N ARG A 288 6.63 -7.19 -13.63
CA ARG A 288 7.00 -6.01 -12.82
C ARG A 288 5.98 -5.81 -11.68
N PRO A 289 6.36 -5.14 -10.58
CA PRO A 289 5.43 -4.80 -9.50
C PRO A 289 4.15 -4.13 -10.02
N PHE A 290 3.06 -4.27 -9.29
CA PHE A 290 1.72 -3.76 -9.57
C PHE A 290 0.93 -4.46 -10.67
N GLN A 291 1.53 -5.29 -11.51
CA GLN A 291 0.84 -5.97 -12.62
C GLN A 291 0.04 -7.19 -12.13
N VAL A 292 -1.21 -6.99 -11.78
CA VAL A 292 -2.13 -8.06 -11.37
C VAL A 292 -2.75 -8.78 -12.58
N THR A 293 -3.12 -10.06 -12.41
CA THR A 293 -3.86 -10.81 -13.45
C THR A 293 -5.37 -10.61 -13.33
N ASP A 294 -6.08 -10.77 -14.45
CA ASP A 294 -7.54 -10.78 -14.46
C ASP A 294 -8.08 -11.89 -13.52
N GLN A 295 -7.39 -13.04 -13.46
CA GLN A 295 -7.76 -14.14 -12.60
C GLN A 295 -7.66 -13.78 -11.12
N ASN A 296 -6.54 -13.20 -10.67
CA ASN A 296 -6.37 -12.79 -9.27
C ASN A 296 -7.44 -11.79 -8.82
N MET A 297 -7.81 -10.86 -9.72
CA MET A 297 -8.89 -9.90 -9.43
C MET A 297 -10.25 -10.56 -9.39
N THR A 298 -10.55 -11.46 -10.34
CA THR A 298 -11.80 -12.22 -10.38
C THR A 298 -11.96 -13.09 -9.14
N ASP A 299 -10.92 -13.80 -8.73
CA ASP A 299 -10.95 -14.64 -7.53
C ASP A 299 -11.17 -13.81 -6.26
N SER A 300 -10.54 -12.64 -6.19
CA SER A 300 -10.74 -11.71 -5.07
C SER A 300 -12.17 -11.16 -5.02
N VAL A 301 -12.74 -10.78 -6.16
CA VAL A 301 -14.14 -10.35 -6.25
C VAL A 301 -15.08 -11.49 -5.85
N ASN A 302 -14.82 -12.72 -6.32
CA ASN A 302 -15.64 -13.90 -5.97
C ASN A 302 -15.64 -14.17 -4.47
N LEU A 303 -14.47 -14.14 -3.82
CA LEU A 303 -14.35 -14.29 -2.37
C LEU A 303 -15.12 -13.19 -1.62
N MET A 304 -15.00 -11.95 -2.09
CA MET A 304 -15.69 -10.80 -1.48
C MET A 304 -17.20 -10.87 -1.64
N VAL A 305 -17.72 -11.35 -2.76
CA VAL A 305 -19.17 -11.55 -2.97
C VAL A 305 -19.67 -12.72 -2.12
N GLU A 306 -18.97 -13.85 -2.12
CA GLU A 306 -19.44 -15.06 -1.45
C GLU A 306 -19.43 -14.93 0.07
N TYR A 307 -18.37 -14.35 0.63
CA TYR A 307 -18.15 -14.32 2.07
C TYR A 307 -18.05 -12.90 2.65
N GLY A 308 -17.58 -11.94 1.85
CA GLY A 308 -17.27 -10.60 2.31
C GLY A 308 -18.44 -9.62 2.22
N GLY A 309 -19.61 -10.02 1.72
CA GLY A 309 -20.79 -9.15 1.60
C GLY A 309 -20.66 -8.03 0.54
N LEU A 310 -19.80 -8.22 -0.46
CA LEU A 310 -19.80 -7.38 -1.66
C LEU A 310 -21.03 -7.70 -2.49
N ASP A 311 -21.65 -6.69 -3.13
CA ASP A 311 -22.81 -6.88 -4.00
C ASP A 311 -22.47 -7.85 -5.16
N ALA A 312 -23.39 -8.77 -5.46
CA ALA A 312 -23.22 -9.77 -6.50
C ALA A 312 -22.91 -9.18 -7.88
N LYS A 313 -23.39 -7.98 -8.17
CA LYS A 313 -23.09 -7.22 -9.41
C LYS A 313 -21.59 -7.00 -9.64
N ALA A 314 -20.77 -7.08 -8.59
CA ALA A 314 -19.33 -6.98 -8.75
C ALA A 314 -18.75 -8.10 -9.64
N LYS A 315 -19.39 -9.28 -9.71
CA LYS A 315 -19.00 -10.39 -10.58
C LYS A 315 -19.23 -10.13 -12.06
N ASP A 316 -20.15 -9.22 -12.41
CA ASP A 316 -20.49 -8.93 -13.81
C ASP A 316 -19.35 -8.23 -14.54
N ASN A 317 -18.56 -7.42 -13.80
CA ASN A 317 -17.42 -6.69 -14.36
C ASN A 317 -16.30 -6.49 -13.35
N PRO A 318 -15.49 -7.50 -13.03
CA PRO A 318 -14.32 -7.35 -12.14
C PRO A 318 -13.32 -6.30 -12.63
N LYS A 319 -13.26 -6.04 -13.95
CA LYS A 319 -12.38 -5.03 -14.55
C LYS A 319 -12.77 -3.59 -14.21
N ALA A 320 -13.97 -3.35 -13.68
CA ALA A 320 -14.35 -2.03 -13.19
C ALA A 320 -13.54 -1.57 -11.97
N PHE A 321 -12.88 -2.49 -11.26
CA PHE A 321 -12.14 -2.18 -10.04
C PHE A 321 -10.65 -1.89 -10.24
N TYR A 322 -10.07 -2.20 -11.41
CA TYR A 322 -8.64 -2.04 -11.63
C TYR A 322 -8.29 -1.80 -13.10
N THR A 323 -7.08 -1.28 -13.30
CA THR A 323 -6.47 -1.18 -14.63
C THR A 323 -4.95 -1.38 -14.52
N ASN A 324 -4.37 -2.04 -15.53
CA ASN A 324 -2.91 -2.13 -15.71
C ASN A 324 -2.41 -1.16 -16.81
N GLU A 325 -3.31 -0.32 -17.37
CA GLU A 325 -3.03 0.52 -18.56
C GLU A 325 -1.92 1.56 -18.31
N TYR A 326 -1.82 2.04 -17.08
CA TYR A 326 -0.88 3.09 -16.68
C TYR A 326 0.46 2.53 -16.17
N LEU A 327 0.61 1.22 -16.13
CA LEU A 327 1.82 0.57 -15.65
C LEU A 327 2.90 0.54 -16.75
N PRO A 328 4.18 0.65 -16.38
CA PRO A 328 5.27 0.48 -17.35
C PRO A 328 5.29 -0.97 -17.86
N LYS A 329 5.62 -1.10 -19.15
CA LYS A 329 5.77 -2.40 -19.83
C LYS A 329 7.03 -3.14 -19.39
#